data_b33f6ac26fdaeb65f39fa7c486f367b2
#
_entry.id   b33f6ac26fdaeb65f39fa7c486f367b2
#
_cell.length_a   1.000
_cell.length_b   1.000
_cell.length_c   1.000
_cell.angle_alpha   90.00
_cell.angle_beta   90.00
_cell.angle_gamma   90.00
#
_symmetry.space_group_name_H-M   'P 1'
#
loop_
_entity.id
_entity.type
_entity.pdbx_description
1 polymer ?
#
loop_
_entity_poly.entity_id
_entity_poly.type
_entity_poly.pdbx_seq_one_letter_code
_entity_poly.pdbx_strand_id
1 'polypeptide(L)'
;MSVFSQLKQQLYQQLQQKPVAQGLVQLQAEIAIDLENQQLLAWLKAQPLFPHYYWQNRDTEQTIVAVGAVQTFEHLDDVEQFSKQSDLMVVGGIEFEGQCHFVLPRLLLVKNEKNITAWLNLDGRHFESEQKKCIALLAQFEQTAELHPIENSLLSTKVACDFSRWQHNIELAIEQIQQQQMNKVVLANATTKTFTHHISPYVLLFASQQKNLGCYHFLWSEKQGEAFIGSTPERLYLRQQRQFFTEALAGTVAVTDDPVQTEQNALWLLNDQKNIYENWLVVDDICSHLADCATDIQVSDAEIKRLHNVQHLRRKIQTQLTEQVSDADCLARIHPTAAVAGLPRPKAKQFIQQQECFERGWYAGALGYFTPEQAEFCVMLRSALIQANQITFYAGAGIVEKSDPQSEWQEIDRKARAMVGLME
;
A
#
# COMPACT_ATOMS: atom_id res chain seq x y z
N MET A 1 -19.67 -22.30 17.60
CA MET A 1 -18.23 -22.07 17.74
C MET A 1 -17.87 -20.97 16.74
N SER A 2 -17.14 -19.95 17.16
CA SER A 2 -16.74 -18.87 16.24
C SER A 2 -15.77 -19.40 15.18
N VAL A 3 -15.60 -18.63 14.07
CA VAL A 3 -14.62 -18.95 13.01
C VAL A 3 -13.22 -19.08 13.61
N PHE A 4 -12.84 -18.10 14.43
CA PHE A 4 -11.52 -18.09 15.08
C PHE A 4 -11.34 -19.26 16.04
N SER A 5 -12.40 -19.69 16.77
CA SER A 5 -12.34 -20.92 17.60
C SER A 5 -12.06 -22.18 16.78
N GLN A 6 -12.69 -22.32 15.62
CA GLN A 6 -12.51 -23.49 14.76
C GLN A 6 -11.10 -23.53 14.15
N LEU A 7 -10.60 -22.40 13.61
CA LEU A 7 -9.24 -22.29 13.09
C LEU A 7 -8.20 -22.60 14.18
N LYS A 8 -8.37 -21.99 15.36
CA LYS A 8 -7.50 -22.25 16.53
C LYS A 8 -7.44 -23.73 16.87
N GLN A 9 -8.58 -24.41 16.96
CA GLN A 9 -8.65 -25.82 17.31
C GLN A 9 -7.88 -26.69 16.31
N GLN A 10 -8.05 -26.44 15.00
CA GLN A 10 -7.33 -27.17 13.96
C GLN A 10 -5.82 -26.94 14.04
N LEU A 11 -5.37 -25.69 14.18
CA LEU A 11 -3.95 -25.35 14.31
C LEU A 11 -3.33 -25.94 15.58
N TYR A 12 -4.06 -25.87 16.71
CA TYR A 12 -3.59 -26.40 17.98
C TYR A 12 -3.41 -27.92 17.94
N GLN A 13 -4.35 -28.67 17.35
CA GLN A 13 -4.25 -30.13 17.18
C GLN A 13 -3.03 -30.51 16.34
N GLN A 14 -2.77 -29.79 15.24
CA GLN A 14 -1.58 -30.03 14.40
C GLN A 14 -0.28 -29.70 15.15
N LEU A 15 -0.27 -28.61 15.92
CA LEU A 15 0.89 -28.19 16.70
C LEU A 15 1.28 -29.22 17.77
N GLN A 16 0.30 -29.93 18.35
CA GLN A 16 0.54 -30.98 19.32
C GLN A 16 1.07 -32.30 18.70
N GLN A 17 0.69 -32.55 17.43
CA GLN A 17 1.06 -33.81 16.74
C GLN A 17 2.33 -33.66 15.90
N LYS A 18 2.82 -32.47 15.71
CA LYS A 18 3.91 -32.19 14.78
C LYS A 18 5.25 -32.71 15.33
N PRO A 19 5.95 -33.58 14.61
CA PRO A 19 7.28 -34.02 14.99
C PRO A 19 8.30 -32.91 14.85
N VAL A 20 9.44 -33.02 15.50
CA VAL A 20 10.58 -32.12 15.31
C VAL A 20 11.03 -32.18 13.85
N ALA A 21 11.02 -31.02 13.16
CA ALA A 21 11.44 -30.89 11.79
C ALA A 21 12.71 -30.04 11.71
N GLN A 22 13.57 -30.37 10.75
CA GLN A 22 14.77 -29.56 10.45
C GLN A 22 14.37 -28.45 9.46
N GLY A 23 14.05 -27.25 9.92
CA GLY A 23 13.72 -26.12 9.07
C GLY A 23 12.39 -25.46 9.41
N LEU A 24 11.86 -24.68 8.48
CA LEU A 24 10.58 -24.02 8.63
C LEU A 24 9.42 -25.03 8.57
N VAL A 25 8.44 -24.83 9.43
CA VAL A 25 7.22 -25.64 9.51
C VAL A 25 6.04 -24.70 9.34
N GLN A 26 5.09 -25.08 8.48
CA GLN A 26 3.82 -24.41 8.31
C GLN A 26 2.68 -25.35 8.66
N LEU A 27 1.82 -24.92 9.58
CA LEU A 27 0.56 -25.58 9.90
C LEU A 27 -0.57 -24.80 9.25
N GLN A 28 -1.59 -25.52 8.76
CA GLN A 28 -2.71 -24.92 8.02
C GLN A 28 -4.05 -25.33 8.61
N ALA A 29 -4.95 -24.37 8.71
CA ALA A 29 -6.36 -24.59 9.01
C ALA A 29 -7.20 -23.84 7.99
N GLU A 30 -8.31 -24.45 7.55
CA GLU A 30 -9.20 -23.81 6.58
C GLU A 30 -10.66 -24.05 6.96
N ILE A 31 -11.49 -23.01 6.76
CA ILE A 31 -12.92 -23.05 7.01
C ILE A 31 -13.64 -22.39 5.84
N ALA A 32 -14.66 -23.09 5.32
CA ALA A 32 -15.59 -22.54 4.34
C ALA A 32 -16.59 -21.63 5.08
N ILE A 33 -16.45 -20.33 4.92
CA ILE A 33 -17.31 -19.32 5.52
C ILE A 33 -17.18 -17.98 4.79
N ASP A 34 -18.26 -17.23 4.81
CA ASP A 34 -18.26 -15.82 4.47
C ASP A 34 -17.99 -15.02 5.76
N LEU A 35 -16.84 -14.33 5.79
CA LEU A 35 -16.38 -13.51 6.90
C LEU A 35 -16.21 -12.07 6.44
N GLU A 36 -16.80 -11.13 7.16
CA GLU A 36 -16.66 -9.72 6.83
C GLU A 36 -15.26 -9.17 7.18
N ASN A 37 -14.76 -8.24 6.37
CA ASN A 37 -13.46 -7.60 6.58
C ASN A 37 -13.39 -6.84 7.93
N GLN A 38 -14.50 -6.32 8.40
CA GLN A 38 -14.63 -5.72 9.73
C GLN A 38 -14.22 -6.69 10.86
N GLN A 39 -14.60 -7.97 10.75
CA GLN A 39 -14.25 -8.98 11.74
C GLN A 39 -12.75 -9.27 11.76
N LEU A 40 -12.08 -9.22 10.60
CA LEU A 40 -10.63 -9.36 10.51
C LEU A 40 -9.89 -8.16 11.12
N LEU A 41 -10.37 -6.94 10.90
CA LEU A 41 -9.80 -5.74 11.55
C LEU A 41 -10.01 -5.74 13.06
N ALA A 42 -11.21 -6.15 13.53
CA ALA A 42 -11.53 -6.30 14.95
C ALA A 42 -10.64 -7.35 15.61
N TRP A 43 -10.38 -8.45 14.90
CA TRP A 43 -9.46 -9.49 15.32
C TRP A 43 -8.01 -8.96 15.38
N LEU A 44 -7.53 -8.32 14.31
CA LEU A 44 -6.16 -7.79 14.25
C LEU A 44 -5.88 -6.77 15.35
N LYS A 45 -6.84 -5.88 15.64
CA LYS A 45 -6.76 -4.90 16.73
C LYS A 45 -6.53 -5.54 18.10
N ALA A 46 -7.05 -6.74 18.33
CA ALA A 46 -6.93 -7.44 19.60
C ALA A 46 -5.63 -8.23 19.76
N GLN A 47 -4.84 -8.43 18.69
CA GLN A 47 -3.64 -9.24 18.76
C GLN A 47 -2.48 -8.48 19.39
N PRO A 48 -1.72 -9.08 20.34
CA PRO A 48 -0.63 -8.39 21.01
C PRO A 48 0.72 -8.49 20.29
N LEU A 49 0.85 -9.37 19.28
CA LEU A 49 2.12 -9.69 18.63
C LEU A 49 2.29 -8.87 17.34
N PHE A 50 3.34 -8.05 17.28
CA PHE A 50 3.71 -7.26 16.10
C PHE A 50 4.82 -7.91 15.27
N PRO A 51 4.98 -7.55 13.95
CA PRO A 51 4.22 -6.52 13.25
C PRO A 51 2.78 -6.93 12.97
N HIS A 52 1.91 -5.93 12.75
CA HIS A 52 0.58 -6.11 12.20
C HIS A 52 0.57 -5.73 10.74
N TYR A 53 0.01 -6.59 9.92
CA TYR A 53 -0.19 -6.40 8.50
C TYR A 53 -1.65 -6.63 8.15
N TYR A 54 -2.24 -5.72 7.37
CA TYR A 54 -3.54 -5.85 6.74
C TYR A 54 -3.44 -5.38 5.30
N TRP A 55 -3.95 -6.18 4.37
CA TRP A 55 -3.99 -5.82 2.97
C TRP A 55 -5.23 -6.42 2.32
N GLN A 56 -6.10 -5.57 1.77
CA GLN A 56 -7.32 -5.96 1.08
C GLN A 56 -7.19 -5.60 -0.39
N ASN A 57 -7.49 -6.56 -1.26
CA ASN A 57 -7.48 -6.36 -2.71
C ASN A 57 -8.58 -5.37 -3.13
N ARG A 58 -8.32 -4.58 -4.16
CA ARG A 58 -9.28 -3.61 -4.72
C ARG A 58 -10.23 -4.20 -5.75
N ASP A 59 -9.84 -5.32 -6.38
CA ASP A 59 -10.54 -5.94 -7.53
C ASP A 59 -11.16 -7.30 -7.18
N THR A 60 -10.79 -7.89 -6.03
CA THR A 60 -11.28 -9.19 -5.53
C THR A 60 -11.63 -9.11 -4.05
N GLU A 61 -12.30 -10.14 -3.53
CA GLU A 61 -12.64 -10.27 -2.11
C GLU A 61 -11.47 -10.75 -1.23
N GLN A 62 -10.26 -10.86 -1.81
CA GLN A 62 -9.10 -11.31 -1.04
C GLN A 62 -8.68 -10.28 0.01
N THR A 63 -8.51 -10.77 1.23
CA THR A 63 -7.93 -9.98 2.34
C THR A 63 -6.88 -10.80 3.06
N ILE A 64 -5.70 -10.24 3.24
CA ILE A 64 -4.55 -10.85 3.89
C ILE A 64 -4.30 -10.11 5.20
N VAL A 65 -4.23 -10.86 6.30
CA VAL A 65 -3.95 -10.33 7.63
C VAL A 65 -2.84 -11.13 8.27
N ALA A 66 -1.83 -10.46 8.82
CA ALA A 66 -0.74 -11.16 9.47
C ALA A 66 -0.32 -10.51 10.79
N VAL A 67 0.19 -11.33 11.71
CA VAL A 67 0.73 -10.89 12.99
C VAL A 67 2.05 -11.60 13.31
N GLY A 68 2.99 -10.84 13.84
CA GLY A 68 4.31 -11.31 14.25
C GLY A 68 5.17 -11.76 13.09
N ALA A 69 6.43 -12.03 13.37
CA ALA A 69 7.40 -12.53 12.41
C ALA A 69 8.09 -13.80 12.93
N VAL A 70 8.33 -14.75 12.04
CA VAL A 70 9.28 -15.87 12.24
C VAL A 70 10.64 -15.43 11.74
N GLN A 71 10.67 -14.71 10.63
CA GLN A 71 11.86 -14.15 10.02
C GLN A 71 11.55 -12.76 9.46
N THR A 72 12.52 -11.85 9.56
CA THR A 72 12.47 -10.49 8.99
C THR A 72 13.51 -10.35 7.91
N PHE A 73 13.24 -9.53 6.92
CA PHE A 73 14.12 -9.26 5.79
C PHE A 73 14.23 -7.74 5.59
N GLU A 74 15.44 -7.23 5.60
CA GLU A 74 15.77 -5.80 5.43
C GLU A 74 16.38 -5.51 4.05
N HIS A 75 16.62 -6.56 3.24
CA HIS A 75 17.14 -6.45 1.88
C HIS A 75 16.32 -7.29 0.91
N LEU A 76 16.09 -6.76 -0.30
CA LEU A 76 15.33 -7.45 -1.35
C LEU A 76 16.00 -8.76 -1.77
N ASP A 77 17.34 -8.80 -1.82
CA ASP A 77 18.08 -10.00 -2.20
C ASP A 77 17.83 -11.17 -1.24
N ASP A 78 17.74 -10.88 0.08
CA ASP A 78 17.44 -11.89 1.10
C ASP A 78 16.03 -12.46 0.95
N VAL A 79 15.08 -11.57 0.63
CA VAL A 79 13.69 -11.95 0.37
C VAL A 79 13.60 -12.83 -0.87
N GLU A 80 14.30 -12.44 -1.95
CA GLU A 80 14.35 -13.21 -3.19
C GLU A 80 14.96 -14.58 -2.97
N GLN A 81 16.10 -14.66 -2.26
CA GLN A 81 16.72 -15.93 -1.93
C GLN A 81 15.79 -16.84 -1.13
N PHE A 82 15.07 -16.27 -0.16
CA PHE A 82 14.08 -17.01 0.62
C PHE A 82 12.93 -17.53 -0.25
N SER A 83 12.38 -16.70 -1.12
CA SER A 83 11.26 -17.07 -2.01
C SER A 83 11.62 -18.16 -3.00
N LYS A 84 12.88 -18.21 -3.47
CA LYS A 84 13.36 -19.30 -4.34
C LYS A 84 13.49 -20.63 -3.63
N GLN A 85 13.56 -20.65 -2.29
CA GLN A 85 13.80 -21.83 -1.47
C GLN A 85 12.56 -22.27 -0.67
N SER A 86 11.48 -21.51 -0.73
CA SER A 86 10.31 -21.69 0.11
C SER A 86 9.03 -21.31 -0.64
N ASP A 87 7.99 -22.11 -0.48
CA ASP A 87 6.65 -21.85 -0.99
C ASP A 87 5.81 -20.97 -0.04
N LEU A 88 6.45 -20.37 0.97
CA LEU A 88 5.76 -19.60 2.00
C LEU A 88 5.53 -18.16 1.57
N MET A 89 4.36 -17.63 1.92
CA MET A 89 4.02 -16.24 1.65
C MET A 89 4.81 -15.29 2.55
N VAL A 90 5.45 -14.32 1.91
CA VAL A 90 6.11 -13.19 2.57
C VAL A 90 5.24 -11.95 2.37
N VAL A 91 5.06 -11.16 3.44
CA VAL A 91 4.29 -9.91 3.40
C VAL A 91 5.17 -8.74 3.83
N GLY A 92 4.84 -7.54 3.36
CA GLY A 92 5.59 -6.33 3.69
C GLY A 92 5.74 -5.40 2.51
N GLY A 93 6.81 -4.60 2.52
CA GLY A 93 6.99 -3.61 1.47
C GLY A 93 8.32 -2.86 1.54
N ILE A 94 8.36 -1.80 0.76
CA ILE A 94 9.50 -0.88 0.69
C ILE A 94 9.03 0.56 0.87
N GLU A 95 9.78 1.34 1.63
CA GLU A 95 9.58 2.77 1.76
C GLU A 95 9.97 3.51 0.47
N PHE A 96 9.59 4.79 0.36
CA PHE A 96 9.90 5.60 -0.82
C PHE A 96 11.41 5.67 -1.13
N GLU A 97 12.25 5.74 -0.11
CA GLU A 97 13.70 5.77 -0.28
C GLU A 97 14.32 4.39 -0.54
N GLY A 98 13.57 3.30 -0.34
CA GLY A 98 13.98 1.94 -0.65
C GLY A 98 14.31 1.06 0.57
N GLN A 99 14.04 1.51 1.80
CA GLN A 99 14.16 0.67 2.99
C GLN A 99 13.16 -0.49 2.91
N CYS A 100 13.65 -1.70 3.14
CA CYS A 100 12.87 -2.92 3.04
C CYS A 100 12.35 -3.37 4.40
N HIS A 101 11.07 -3.75 4.45
CA HIS A 101 10.38 -4.25 5.64
C HIS A 101 9.51 -5.44 5.23
N PHE A 102 10.13 -6.61 5.08
CA PHE A 102 9.42 -7.84 4.76
C PHE A 102 9.50 -8.85 5.91
N VAL A 103 8.46 -9.64 6.07
CA VAL A 103 8.42 -10.68 7.09
C VAL A 103 7.82 -11.98 6.55
N LEU A 104 8.36 -13.12 7.01
CA LEU A 104 7.62 -14.36 7.06
C LEU A 104 6.73 -14.28 8.31
N PRO A 105 5.42 -14.13 8.18
CA PRO A 105 4.55 -13.90 9.33
C PRO A 105 4.48 -15.15 10.25
N ARG A 106 4.34 -14.92 11.56
CA ARG A 106 4.10 -15.99 12.52
C ARG A 106 2.73 -16.62 12.31
N LEU A 107 1.73 -15.78 12.15
CA LEU A 107 0.36 -16.17 11.85
C LEU A 107 -0.16 -15.34 10.69
N LEU A 108 -0.68 -16.03 9.69
CA LEU A 108 -1.20 -15.47 8.46
C LEU A 108 -2.64 -15.94 8.26
N LEU A 109 -3.55 -15.03 8.01
CA LEU A 109 -4.92 -15.29 7.59
C LEU A 109 -5.13 -14.77 6.18
N VAL A 110 -5.65 -15.60 5.29
CA VAL A 110 -6.10 -15.18 3.96
C VAL A 110 -7.57 -15.52 3.81
N LYS A 111 -8.37 -14.47 3.68
CA LYS A 111 -9.79 -14.56 3.34
C LYS A 111 -9.95 -14.44 1.82
N ASN A 112 -10.74 -15.31 1.23
CA ASN A 112 -11.27 -15.24 -0.11
C ASN A 112 -12.81 -15.18 -0.05
N GLU A 113 -13.50 -15.19 -1.19
CA GLU A 113 -14.97 -15.10 -1.25
C GLU A 113 -15.71 -16.12 -0.37
N LYS A 114 -15.20 -17.35 -0.26
CA LYS A 114 -15.93 -18.50 0.33
C LYS A 114 -15.19 -19.20 1.46
N ASN A 115 -13.98 -18.84 1.74
CA ASN A 115 -13.16 -19.47 2.75
C ASN A 115 -12.20 -18.51 3.43
N ILE A 116 -11.75 -18.91 4.60
CA ILE A 116 -10.61 -18.32 5.28
C ILE A 116 -9.61 -19.43 5.61
N THR A 117 -8.36 -19.19 5.26
CA THR A 117 -7.24 -20.08 5.58
C THR A 117 -6.32 -19.40 6.57
N ALA A 118 -5.93 -20.12 7.60
CA ALA A 118 -4.95 -19.68 8.59
C ALA A 118 -3.68 -20.53 8.47
N TRP A 119 -2.52 -19.88 8.44
CA TRP A 119 -1.21 -20.54 8.50
C TRP A 119 -0.47 -20.10 9.74
N LEU A 120 0.06 -21.06 10.47
CA LEU A 120 0.94 -20.85 11.61
C LEU A 120 2.35 -21.31 11.23
N ASN A 121 3.29 -20.37 11.14
CA ASN A 121 4.68 -20.64 10.78
C ASN A 121 5.56 -20.68 12.03
N LEU A 122 6.52 -21.61 12.06
CA LEU A 122 7.50 -21.74 13.13
C LEU A 122 8.84 -22.29 12.61
N ASP A 123 9.92 -21.98 13.34
CA ASP A 123 11.24 -22.57 13.06
C ASP A 123 11.38 -23.92 13.77
N GLY A 124 11.31 -25.00 13.01
CA GLY A 124 11.40 -26.36 13.54
C GLY A 124 12.77 -26.71 14.17
N ARG A 125 13.83 -25.96 13.85
CA ARG A 125 15.16 -26.14 14.48
C ARG A 125 15.13 -25.83 15.98
N HIS A 126 14.18 -25.00 16.41
CA HIS A 126 13.97 -24.59 17.80
C HIS A 126 12.56 -24.95 18.28
N PHE A 127 12.05 -26.12 17.88
CA PHE A 127 10.65 -26.49 17.98
C PHE A 127 10.04 -26.28 19.38
N GLU A 128 10.71 -26.71 20.47
CA GLU A 128 10.15 -26.57 21.82
C GLU A 128 9.90 -25.11 22.24
N SER A 129 10.81 -24.21 21.90
CA SER A 129 10.65 -22.78 22.19
C SER A 129 9.62 -22.13 21.28
N GLU A 130 9.60 -22.51 20.01
CA GLU A 130 8.65 -22.01 19.01
C GLU A 130 7.23 -22.54 19.31
N GLN A 131 7.07 -23.79 19.70
CA GLN A 131 5.80 -24.35 20.13
C GLN A 131 5.19 -23.55 21.29
N LYS A 132 6.00 -23.19 22.30
CA LYS A 132 5.54 -22.35 23.42
C LYS A 132 5.04 -20.97 22.95
N LYS A 133 5.77 -20.31 22.03
CA LYS A 133 5.36 -19.04 21.43
C LYS A 133 4.04 -19.17 20.65
N CYS A 134 3.91 -20.24 19.85
CA CYS A 134 2.70 -20.54 19.09
C CYS A 134 1.50 -20.83 20.01
N ILE A 135 1.67 -21.58 21.09
CA ILE A 135 0.62 -21.83 22.08
C ILE A 135 0.17 -20.52 22.73
N ALA A 136 1.12 -19.65 23.13
CA ALA A 136 0.80 -18.34 23.71
C ALA A 136 0.02 -17.46 22.73
N LEU A 137 0.40 -17.46 21.46
CA LEU A 137 -0.33 -16.74 20.39
C LEU A 137 -1.74 -17.33 20.21
N LEU A 138 -1.86 -18.63 20.08
CA LEU A 138 -3.16 -19.31 19.92
C LEU A 138 -4.08 -19.12 21.15
N ALA A 139 -3.55 -18.88 22.34
CA ALA A 139 -4.36 -18.55 23.51
C ALA A 139 -5.14 -17.23 23.32
N GLN A 140 -4.59 -16.27 22.58
CA GLN A 140 -5.21 -14.98 22.28
C GLN A 140 -5.99 -14.96 20.95
N PHE A 141 -5.94 -16.03 20.16
CA PHE A 141 -6.41 -16.08 18.78
C PHE A 141 -7.91 -15.79 18.61
N GLU A 142 -8.73 -16.07 19.60
CA GLU A 142 -10.18 -15.84 19.56
C GLU A 142 -10.59 -14.42 19.95
N GLN A 143 -9.64 -13.63 20.45
CA GLN A 143 -9.93 -12.28 20.92
C GLN A 143 -10.22 -11.33 19.74
N THR A 144 -11.25 -10.52 19.91
CA THR A 144 -11.61 -9.44 19.02
C THR A 144 -11.81 -8.15 19.83
N ALA A 145 -11.61 -7.01 19.22
CA ALA A 145 -11.81 -5.71 19.82
C ALA A 145 -12.84 -4.90 19.04
N GLU A 146 -13.63 -4.09 19.72
CA GLU A 146 -14.62 -3.23 19.08
C GLU A 146 -13.96 -2.17 18.19
N LEU A 147 -14.59 -1.85 17.06
CA LEU A 147 -14.18 -0.82 16.10
C LEU A 147 -15.03 0.44 16.21
N HIS A 148 -15.33 0.87 17.44
CA HIS A 148 -16.08 2.11 17.64
C HIS A 148 -15.13 3.32 17.65
N PRO A 149 -15.53 4.43 16.98
CA PRO A 149 -14.83 5.70 17.09
C PRO A 149 -14.83 6.17 18.56
N ILE A 150 -13.70 6.72 18.99
CA ILE A 150 -13.62 7.44 20.27
C ILE A 150 -13.84 8.92 19.95
N GLU A 151 -14.70 9.59 20.71
CA GLU A 151 -14.83 11.05 20.64
C GLU A 151 -13.48 11.69 20.85
N ASN A 152 -13.06 12.52 19.90
CA ASN A 152 -11.73 13.07 19.88
C ASN A 152 -11.77 14.54 19.43
N SER A 153 -11.15 15.43 20.19
CA SER A 153 -11.11 16.85 19.87
C SER A 153 -9.76 17.22 19.27
N LEU A 154 -9.78 18.00 18.19
CA LEU A 154 -8.59 18.54 17.55
C LEU A 154 -7.94 19.58 18.44
N LEU A 155 -6.66 19.39 18.76
CA LEU A 155 -5.84 20.33 19.56
C LEU A 155 -5.05 21.28 18.67
N SER A 156 -4.43 20.75 17.60
CA SER A 156 -3.61 21.55 16.69
C SER A 156 -3.52 20.94 15.30
N THR A 157 -3.21 21.79 14.32
CA THR A 157 -2.87 21.39 12.96
C THR A 157 -1.54 22.04 12.58
N LYS A 158 -0.61 21.24 12.06
CA LYS A 158 0.68 21.69 11.53
C LYS A 158 0.82 21.22 10.08
N VAL A 159 1.11 22.14 9.17
CA VAL A 159 1.41 21.86 7.77
C VAL A 159 2.92 21.91 7.58
N ALA A 160 3.51 20.95 6.90
CA ALA A 160 4.95 20.90 6.69
C ALA A 160 5.43 22.02 5.77
N CYS A 161 4.66 22.32 4.73
CA CYS A 161 4.97 23.36 3.74
C CYS A 161 3.76 24.26 3.56
N ASP A 162 3.90 25.58 3.78
CA ASP A 162 2.87 26.57 3.47
C ASP A 162 2.77 26.85 1.98
N PHE A 163 1.76 27.61 1.56
CA PHE A 163 1.53 27.89 0.14
C PHE A 163 2.69 28.67 -0.49
N SER A 164 3.35 29.59 0.23
CA SER A 164 4.47 30.38 -0.31
C SER A 164 5.67 29.49 -0.64
N ARG A 165 6.01 28.55 0.26
CA ARG A 165 7.08 27.59 0.03
C ARG A 165 6.70 26.59 -1.07
N TRP A 166 5.44 26.14 -1.10
CA TRP A 166 4.90 25.29 -2.16
C TRP A 166 5.04 25.93 -3.53
N GLN A 167 4.59 27.18 -3.66
CA GLN A 167 4.70 27.94 -4.90
C GLN A 167 6.16 28.04 -5.37
N HIS A 168 7.07 28.41 -4.47
CA HIS A 168 8.50 28.51 -4.77
C HIS A 168 9.06 27.17 -5.27
N ASN A 169 8.73 26.06 -4.59
CA ASN A 169 9.20 24.74 -5.00
C ASN A 169 8.69 24.33 -6.39
N ILE A 170 7.44 24.69 -6.73
CA ILE A 170 6.89 24.42 -8.08
C ILE A 170 7.58 25.27 -9.13
N GLU A 171 7.82 26.57 -8.85
CA GLU A 171 8.52 27.48 -9.78
C GLU A 171 9.95 26.95 -10.07
N LEU A 172 10.68 26.49 -9.05
CA LEU A 172 11.98 25.83 -9.21
C LEU A 172 11.90 24.53 -10.03
N ALA A 173 10.85 23.73 -9.82
CA ALA A 173 10.65 22.50 -10.58
C ALA A 173 10.39 22.82 -12.06
N ILE A 174 9.54 23.79 -12.36
CA ILE A 174 9.24 24.23 -13.73
C ILE A 174 10.50 24.77 -14.41
N GLU A 175 11.32 25.57 -13.71
CA GLU A 175 12.59 26.07 -14.22
C GLU A 175 13.53 24.92 -14.64
N GLN A 176 13.71 23.90 -13.78
CA GLN A 176 14.54 22.74 -14.12
C GLN A 176 13.97 21.91 -15.26
N ILE A 177 12.64 21.82 -15.37
CA ILE A 177 11.98 21.15 -16.50
C ILE A 177 12.23 21.91 -17.80
N GLN A 178 12.10 23.23 -17.81
CA GLN A 178 12.38 24.07 -18.98
C GLN A 178 13.86 24.02 -19.42
N GLN A 179 14.76 23.86 -18.45
CA GLN A 179 16.19 23.62 -18.70
C GLN A 179 16.50 22.19 -19.11
N GLN A 180 15.50 21.33 -19.31
CA GLN A 180 15.63 19.91 -19.71
C GLN A 180 16.45 19.05 -18.71
N GLN A 181 16.51 19.46 -17.45
CA GLN A 181 17.18 18.68 -16.40
C GLN A 181 16.29 17.55 -15.88
N MET A 182 15.00 17.73 -15.95
CA MET A 182 13.97 16.71 -15.67
C MET A 182 12.71 16.98 -16.51
N ASN A 183 11.83 15.98 -16.62
CA ASN A 183 10.60 16.06 -17.40
C ASN A 183 9.36 16.21 -16.52
N LYS A 184 9.45 15.66 -15.32
CA LYS A 184 8.38 15.63 -14.32
C LYS A 184 8.98 15.43 -12.93
N VAL A 185 8.38 16.03 -11.92
CA VAL A 185 8.61 15.69 -10.50
C VAL A 185 7.27 15.65 -9.78
N VAL A 186 7.13 14.75 -8.80
CA VAL A 186 5.95 14.74 -7.92
C VAL A 186 6.34 15.35 -6.58
N LEU A 187 5.77 16.50 -6.26
CA LEU A 187 5.95 17.16 -4.98
C LEU A 187 4.78 16.84 -4.05
N ALA A 188 5.09 16.64 -2.79
CA ALA A 188 4.10 16.32 -1.77
C ALA A 188 4.14 17.29 -0.60
N ASN A 189 3.06 17.26 0.19
CA ASN A 189 2.97 17.97 1.45
C ASN A 189 2.41 17.04 2.53
N ALA A 190 2.77 17.34 3.79
CA ALA A 190 2.33 16.61 4.95
C ALA A 190 1.56 17.54 5.90
N THR A 191 0.43 17.05 6.42
CA THR A 191 -0.38 17.78 7.41
C THR A 191 -0.56 16.92 8.64
N THR A 192 -0.02 17.34 9.78
CA THR A 192 -0.13 16.65 11.06
C THR A 192 -1.23 17.30 11.90
N LYS A 193 -2.19 16.50 12.34
CA LYS A 193 -3.24 16.88 13.29
C LYS A 193 -2.99 16.17 14.62
N THR A 194 -3.06 16.91 15.73
CA THR A 194 -2.91 16.38 17.09
C THR A 194 -4.26 16.43 17.80
N PHE A 195 -4.62 15.35 18.46
CA PHE A 195 -5.92 15.17 19.12
C PHE A 195 -5.79 14.95 20.63
N THR A 196 -6.90 15.00 21.37
CA THR A 196 -6.92 14.81 22.83
C THR A 196 -6.65 13.36 23.24
N HIS A 197 -7.07 12.38 22.43
CA HIS A 197 -6.95 10.95 22.71
C HIS A 197 -6.20 10.22 21.61
N HIS A 198 -5.70 9.03 21.93
CA HIS A 198 -5.05 8.14 20.98
C HIS A 198 -6.00 7.78 19.83
N ILE A 199 -5.45 7.74 18.62
CA ILE A 199 -6.17 7.39 17.41
C ILE A 199 -5.96 5.90 17.12
N SER A 200 -7.06 5.17 16.93
CA SER A 200 -6.99 3.76 16.54
C SER A 200 -6.84 3.63 15.03
N PRO A 201 -5.71 3.10 14.52
CA PRO A 201 -5.53 2.91 13.09
C PRO A 201 -6.55 1.92 12.49
N TYR A 202 -6.98 0.94 13.25
CA TYR A 202 -7.94 -0.07 12.81
C TYR A 202 -9.35 0.53 12.61
N VAL A 203 -9.77 1.40 13.52
CA VAL A 203 -11.06 2.12 13.42
C VAL A 203 -11.05 3.06 12.23
N LEU A 204 -9.95 3.80 12.05
CA LEU A 204 -9.83 4.74 10.95
C LEU A 204 -9.77 4.01 9.59
N LEU A 205 -9.05 2.89 9.51
CA LEU A 205 -9.03 2.07 8.30
C LEU A 205 -10.40 1.49 7.99
N PHE A 206 -11.14 1.02 8.99
CA PHE A 206 -12.52 0.55 8.82
C PHE A 206 -13.43 1.66 8.26
N ALA A 207 -13.38 2.87 8.82
CA ALA A 207 -14.12 4.00 8.29
C ALA A 207 -13.72 4.35 6.84
N SER A 208 -12.42 4.20 6.51
CA SER A 208 -11.92 4.41 5.15
C SER A 208 -12.44 3.37 4.16
N GLN A 209 -12.55 2.11 4.55
CA GLN A 209 -13.11 1.04 3.70
C GLN A 209 -14.56 1.33 3.27
N GLN A 210 -15.36 1.93 4.15
CA GLN A 210 -16.75 2.25 3.86
C GLN A 210 -16.90 3.40 2.84
N LYS A 211 -15.94 4.32 2.78
CA LYS A 211 -15.99 5.52 1.92
C LYS A 211 -15.19 5.34 0.61
N ASN A 212 -14.04 4.67 0.65
CA ASN A 212 -13.08 4.61 -0.45
C ASN A 212 -13.19 3.29 -1.22
N LEU A 213 -14.31 3.06 -1.89
CA LEU A 213 -14.55 1.85 -2.69
C LEU A 213 -13.60 1.75 -3.88
N GLY A 214 -13.29 0.53 -4.31
CA GLY A 214 -12.41 0.25 -5.46
C GLY A 214 -10.93 0.59 -5.21
N CYS A 215 -10.52 0.61 -3.95
CA CYS A 215 -9.16 0.82 -3.48
C CYS A 215 -8.59 -0.43 -2.80
N TYR A 216 -7.28 -0.57 -2.81
CA TYR A 216 -6.59 -1.40 -1.82
C TYR A 216 -6.71 -0.71 -0.46
N HIS A 217 -6.99 -1.49 0.58
CA HIS A 217 -6.95 -0.98 1.95
C HIS A 217 -5.82 -1.67 2.69
N PHE A 218 -4.97 -0.90 3.33
CA PHE A 218 -3.77 -1.45 3.94
C PHE A 218 -3.45 -0.85 5.31
N LEU A 219 -2.77 -1.65 6.14
CA LEU A 219 -2.17 -1.25 7.40
C LEU A 219 -0.84 -1.98 7.57
N TRP A 220 0.19 -1.22 7.94
CA TRP A 220 1.45 -1.71 8.44
C TRP A 220 1.76 -1.09 9.80
N SER A 221 2.07 -1.92 10.79
CA SER A 221 2.40 -1.47 12.14
C SER A 221 3.46 -2.38 12.73
N GLU A 222 4.61 -1.84 13.06
CA GLU A 222 5.71 -2.59 13.68
C GLU A 222 5.60 -2.67 15.21
N LYS A 223 4.86 -1.74 15.81
CA LYS A 223 4.69 -1.64 17.26
C LYS A 223 3.35 -1.00 17.63
N GLN A 224 2.95 -1.22 18.85
CA GLN A 224 1.74 -0.61 19.39
C GLN A 224 1.80 0.93 19.37
N GLY A 225 0.69 1.55 18.99
CA GLY A 225 0.54 3.02 18.97
C GLY A 225 1.12 3.71 17.74
N GLU A 226 1.69 2.96 16.80
CA GLU A 226 2.18 3.48 15.53
C GLU A 226 1.71 2.60 14.37
N ALA A 227 1.15 3.21 13.33
CA ALA A 227 0.76 2.49 12.12
C ALA A 227 0.73 3.41 10.91
N PHE A 228 1.05 2.87 9.75
CA PHE A 228 0.81 3.50 8.46
C PHE A 228 -0.39 2.83 7.80
N ILE A 229 -1.40 3.62 7.44
CA ILE A 229 -2.66 3.13 6.86
C ILE A 229 -3.01 3.88 5.58
N GLY A 230 -3.82 3.27 4.73
CA GLY A 230 -4.32 3.97 3.56
C GLY A 230 -5.34 3.20 2.75
N SER A 231 -5.93 3.92 1.77
CA SER A 231 -6.90 3.40 0.81
C SER A 231 -6.50 3.89 -0.58
N THR A 232 -5.66 3.11 -1.27
CA THR A 232 -5.04 3.52 -2.54
C THR A 232 -5.72 2.88 -3.76
N PRO A 233 -5.99 3.66 -4.81
CA PRO A 233 -6.48 3.09 -6.06
C PRO A 233 -5.36 2.49 -6.93
N GLU A 234 -4.09 2.70 -6.60
CA GLU A 234 -2.96 2.46 -7.50
C GLU A 234 -2.31 1.10 -7.25
N ARG A 235 -2.34 0.24 -8.27
CA ARG A 235 -1.54 -1.00 -8.33
C ARG A 235 -0.13 -0.65 -8.76
N LEU A 236 0.87 -1.06 -7.98
CA LEU A 236 2.23 -1.05 -8.47
C LEU A 236 2.42 -2.16 -9.50
N TYR A 237 2.14 -3.40 -9.11
CA TYR A 237 2.03 -4.52 -10.04
C TYR A 237 1.26 -5.71 -9.45
N LEU A 238 0.78 -6.57 -10.35
CA LEU A 238 0.34 -7.93 -10.10
C LEU A 238 1.15 -8.86 -11.01
N ARG A 239 1.80 -9.86 -10.43
CA ARG A 239 2.43 -10.98 -11.15
C ARG A 239 1.66 -12.26 -10.85
N GLN A 240 1.31 -12.99 -11.91
CA GLN A 240 0.72 -14.34 -11.84
C GLN A 240 1.59 -15.25 -12.70
N GLN A 241 2.36 -16.09 -12.06
CA GLN A 241 3.47 -16.80 -12.70
C GLN A 241 4.39 -15.82 -13.42
N ARG A 242 4.39 -15.82 -14.77
CA ARG A 242 5.17 -14.89 -15.60
C ARG A 242 4.35 -13.74 -16.20
N GLN A 243 3.04 -13.78 -16.04
CA GLN A 243 2.19 -12.67 -16.47
C GLN A 243 2.32 -11.50 -15.49
N PHE A 244 2.57 -10.33 -16.02
CA PHE A 244 2.78 -9.11 -15.26
C PHE A 244 1.79 -8.03 -15.70
N PHE A 245 1.13 -7.44 -14.72
CA PHE A 245 0.12 -6.42 -14.89
C PHE A 245 0.46 -5.21 -14.02
N THR A 246 0.53 -4.05 -14.62
CA THR A 246 0.68 -2.79 -13.93
C THR A 246 -0.19 -1.72 -14.57
N GLU A 247 -0.12 -0.49 -14.12
CA GLU A 247 -0.92 0.60 -14.67
C GLU A 247 -0.22 1.95 -14.53
N ALA A 248 -0.46 2.83 -15.47
CA ALA A 248 -0.12 4.24 -15.38
C ALA A 248 -1.36 5.02 -14.91
N LEU A 249 -1.34 5.51 -13.67
CA LEU A 249 -2.42 6.28 -13.05
C LEU A 249 -1.91 7.71 -12.80
N ALA A 250 -2.19 8.63 -13.73
CA ALA A 250 -1.76 10.02 -13.65
C ALA A 250 -2.72 10.91 -14.44
N GLY A 251 -2.81 12.18 -14.06
CA GLY A 251 -3.86 13.09 -14.51
C GLY A 251 -5.10 12.96 -13.61
N THR A 252 -5.63 14.11 -13.15
CA THR A 252 -6.68 14.14 -12.12
C THR A 252 -7.71 15.22 -12.39
N VAL A 253 -8.99 14.88 -12.16
CA VAL A 253 -10.09 15.85 -12.13
C VAL A 253 -11.06 15.51 -10.99
N ALA A 254 -11.78 16.51 -10.50
CA ALA A 254 -12.73 16.35 -9.40
C ALA A 254 -13.95 15.51 -9.79
N VAL A 255 -14.44 14.71 -8.86
CA VAL A 255 -15.85 14.26 -8.78
C VAL A 255 -16.61 15.36 -8.06
N THR A 256 -17.80 15.70 -8.54
CA THR A 256 -18.68 16.71 -7.96
C THR A 256 -20.01 16.08 -7.54
N ASP A 257 -20.81 16.81 -6.77
CA ASP A 257 -22.16 16.38 -6.36
C ASP A 257 -23.13 16.31 -7.56
N ASP A 258 -22.81 17.03 -8.65
CA ASP A 258 -23.56 16.96 -9.90
C ASP A 258 -23.01 15.83 -10.80
N PRO A 259 -23.80 14.76 -11.06
CA PRO A 259 -23.36 13.67 -11.95
C PRO A 259 -23.07 14.12 -13.37
N VAL A 260 -23.78 15.13 -13.89
CA VAL A 260 -23.56 15.66 -15.26
C VAL A 260 -22.22 16.38 -15.34
N GLN A 261 -21.92 17.22 -14.36
CA GLN A 261 -20.62 17.88 -14.29
C GLN A 261 -19.49 16.89 -14.11
N THR A 262 -19.69 15.85 -13.29
CA THR A 262 -18.72 14.75 -13.09
C THR A 262 -18.41 14.03 -14.39
N GLU A 263 -19.40 13.76 -15.22
CA GLU A 263 -19.21 13.13 -16.54
C GLU A 263 -18.52 14.07 -17.54
N GLN A 264 -18.87 15.35 -17.55
CA GLN A 264 -18.17 16.37 -18.34
C GLN A 264 -16.69 16.48 -17.94
N ASN A 265 -16.39 16.42 -16.66
CA ASN A 265 -15.03 16.40 -16.15
C ASN A 265 -14.27 15.14 -16.64
N ALA A 266 -14.91 13.97 -16.68
CA ALA A 266 -14.32 12.75 -17.22
C ALA A 266 -13.98 12.89 -18.71
N LEU A 267 -14.92 13.38 -19.52
CA LEU A 267 -14.72 13.61 -20.95
C LEU A 267 -13.61 14.66 -21.20
N TRP A 268 -13.57 15.72 -20.41
CA TRP A 268 -12.51 16.70 -20.47
C TRP A 268 -11.14 16.06 -20.19
N LEU A 269 -11.03 15.26 -19.11
CA LEU A 269 -9.78 14.61 -18.72
C LEU A 269 -9.24 13.68 -19.81
N LEU A 270 -10.13 12.96 -20.51
CA LEU A 270 -9.77 12.07 -21.63
C LEU A 270 -9.20 12.84 -22.85
N ASN A 271 -9.43 14.15 -22.94
CA ASN A 271 -9.03 14.98 -24.09
C ASN A 271 -8.01 16.08 -23.72
N ASP A 272 -7.70 16.27 -22.43
CA ASP A 272 -6.78 17.30 -21.98
C ASP A 272 -5.32 16.92 -22.25
N GLN A 273 -4.64 17.72 -23.09
CA GLN A 273 -3.29 17.44 -23.56
C GLN A 273 -2.25 17.41 -22.43
N LYS A 274 -2.40 18.23 -21.38
CA LYS A 274 -1.50 18.23 -20.22
C LYS A 274 -1.58 16.89 -19.48
N ASN A 275 -2.80 16.46 -19.14
CA ASN A 275 -3.03 15.21 -18.38
C ASN A 275 -2.69 13.97 -19.22
N ILE A 276 -2.97 13.97 -20.52
CA ILE A 276 -2.57 12.91 -21.44
C ILE A 276 -1.05 12.79 -21.48
N TYR A 277 -0.34 13.90 -21.61
CA TYR A 277 1.13 13.92 -21.62
C TYR A 277 1.71 13.43 -20.30
N GLU A 278 1.19 13.90 -19.17
CA GLU A 278 1.60 13.43 -17.84
C GLU A 278 1.43 11.92 -17.67
N ASN A 279 0.31 11.38 -18.16
CA ASN A 279 0.05 9.94 -18.10
C ASN A 279 1.01 9.14 -19.00
N TRP A 280 1.30 9.62 -20.21
CA TRP A 280 2.25 8.97 -21.11
C TRP A 280 3.68 8.93 -20.55
N LEU A 281 4.12 9.96 -19.81
CA LEU A 281 5.42 9.93 -19.13
C LEU A 281 5.52 8.75 -18.14
N VAL A 282 4.42 8.40 -17.47
CA VAL A 282 4.39 7.23 -16.58
C VAL A 282 4.40 5.92 -17.37
N VAL A 283 3.66 5.85 -18.47
CA VAL A 283 3.67 4.67 -19.38
C VAL A 283 5.09 4.41 -19.90
N ASP A 284 5.73 5.45 -20.44
CA ASP A 284 7.08 5.34 -21.01
C ASP A 284 8.12 4.92 -19.96
N ASP A 285 8.01 5.45 -18.73
CA ASP A 285 8.88 5.05 -17.61
C ASP A 285 8.74 3.55 -17.30
N ILE A 286 7.51 3.08 -17.11
CA ILE A 286 7.25 1.67 -16.79
C ILE A 286 7.72 0.76 -17.94
N CYS A 287 7.35 1.09 -19.19
CA CYS A 287 7.71 0.28 -20.35
C CYS A 287 9.23 0.22 -20.56
N SER A 288 9.93 1.35 -20.37
CA SER A 288 11.41 1.41 -20.50
C SER A 288 12.11 0.53 -19.47
N HIS A 289 11.64 0.52 -18.23
CA HIS A 289 12.21 -0.29 -17.15
C HIS A 289 11.91 -1.78 -17.27
N LEU A 290 10.93 -2.16 -18.08
CA LEU A 290 10.57 -3.56 -18.36
C LEU A 290 11.10 -4.07 -19.70
N ALA A 291 11.62 -3.21 -20.57
CA ALA A 291 11.94 -3.54 -21.97
C ALA A 291 12.98 -4.66 -22.14
N ASP A 292 13.94 -4.78 -21.23
CA ASP A 292 15.02 -5.79 -21.27
C ASP A 292 14.64 -7.11 -20.57
N CYS A 293 13.52 -7.12 -19.82
CA CYS A 293 13.11 -8.25 -18.99
C CYS A 293 11.67 -8.74 -19.26
N ALA A 294 11.01 -8.16 -20.24
CA ALA A 294 9.62 -8.48 -20.59
C ALA A 294 9.43 -8.61 -22.11
N THR A 295 8.43 -9.37 -22.52
CA THR A 295 8.02 -9.55 -23.93
C THR A 295 6.61 -9.07 -24.14
N ASP A 296 6.29 -8.60 -25.35
CA ASP A 296 4.92 -8.21 -25.76
C ASP A 296 4.28 -7.21 -24.78
N ILE A 297 4.97 -6.10 -24.50
CA ILE A 297 4.42 -5.03 -23.66
C ILE A 297 3.21 -4.41 -24.37
N GLN A 298 2.02 -4.61 -23.80
CA GLN A 298 0.78 -4.09 -24.30
C GLN A 298 0.26 -2.97 -23.39
N VAL A 299 -0.09 -1.84 -24.00
CA VAL A 299 -0.66 -0.68 -23.31
C VAL A 299 -2.07 -0.46 -23.79
N SER A 300 -3.05 -0.40 -22.87
CA SER A 300 -4.44 -0.15 -23.22
C SER A 300 -4.69 1.31 -23.63
N ASP A 301 -5.82 1.57 -24.28
CA ASP A 301 -6.36 2.90 -24.38
C ASP A 301 -6.59 3.51 -23.00
N ALA A 302 -6.63 4.85 -22.95
CA ALA A 302 -6.93 5.57 -21.71
C ALA A 302 -8.38 5.34 -21.28
N GLU A 303 -8.57 5.08 -20.01
CA GLU A 303 -9.88 4.98 -19.37
C GLU A 303 -9.95 5.82 -18.10
N ILE A 304 -11.15 6.12 -17.61
CA ILE A 304 -11.34 6.85 -16.36
C ILE A 304 -11.43 5.88 -15.18
N LYS A 305 -10.53 6.01 -14.22
CA LYS A 305 -10.66 5.39 -12.90
C LYS A 305 -11.37 6.38 -11.98
N ARG A 306 -12.66 6.14 -11.72
CA ARG A 306 -13.47 6.98 -10.82
C ARG A 306 -13.31 6.49 -9.37
N LEU A 307 -13.09 7.45 -8.47
CA LEU A 307 -13.03 7.26 -7.02
C LEU A 307 -14.09 8.13 -6.35
N HIS A 308 -14.15 8.13 -5.03
CA HIS A 308 -15.16 8.88 -4.29
C HIS A 308 -15.15 10.39 -4.61
N ASN A 309 -13.99 11.04 -4.61
CA ASN A 309 -13.85 12.51 -4.75
C ASN A 309 -13.02 12.97 -5.96
N VAL A 310 -12.40 12.05 -6.70
CA VAL A 310 -11.59 12.36 -7.87
C VAL A 310 -11.73 11.28 -8.95
N GLN A 311 -11.35 11.65 -10.17
CA GLN A 311 -11.21 10.77 -11.32
C GLN A 311 -9.77 10.85 -11.82
N HIS A 312 -9.20 9.71 -12.22
CA HIS A 312 -7.86 9.63 -12.78
C HIS A 312 -7.88 9.05 -14.19
N LEU A 313 -6.93 9.49 -15.01
CA LEU A 313 -6.64 8.83 -16.27
C LEU A 313 -5.82 7.58 -15.99
N ARG A 314 -6.25 6.43 -16.50
CA ARG A 314 -5.59 5.13 -16.34
C ARG A 314 -5.29 4.49 -17.68
N ARG A 315 -4.07 3.95 -17.83
CA ARG A 315 -3.73 2.96 -18.85
C ARG A 315 -3.23 1.69 -18.18
N LYS A 316 -3.79 0.54 -18.60
CA LYS A 316 -3.33 -0.77 -18.15
C LYS A 316 -2.14 -1.18 -19.00
N ILE A 317 -1.15 -1.79 -18.37
CA ILE A 317 0.06 -2.31 -19.00
C ILE A 317 0.15 -3.78 -18.64
N GLN A 318 0.25 -4.62 -19.64
CA GLN A 318 0.35 -6.07 -19.52
C GLN A 318 1.53 -6.58 -20.31
N THR A 319 2.27 -7.54 -19.73
CA THR A 319 3.42 -8.16 -20.38
C THR A 319 3.69 -9.54 -19.80
N GLN A 320 4.61 -10.26 -20.42
CA GLN A 320 5.13 -11.53 -19.92
C GLN A 320 6.62 -11.35 -19.55
N LEU A 321 6.98 -11.59 -18.28
CA LEU A 321 8.35 -11.53 -17.81
C LEU A 321 9.19 -12.69 -18.36
N THR A 322 10.47 -12.47 -18.55
CA THR A 322 11.44 -13.53 -18.87
C THR A 322 11.65 -14.43 -17.64
N GLU A 323 12.22 -15.63 -17.81
CA GLU A 323 12.35 -16.65 -16.75
C GLU A 323 13.24 -16.23 -15.57
N GLN A 324 14.11 -15.24 -15.79
CA GLN A 324 15.14 -14.85 -14.82
C GLN A 324 14.71 -13.69 -13.91
N VAL A 325 13.54 -13.08 -14.17
CA VAL A 325 13.09 -11.90 -13.44
C VAL A 325 12.34 -12.30 -12.17
N SER A 326 12.82 -11.80 -11.05
CA SER A 326 12.22 -11.98 -9.73
C SER A 326 11.31 -10.83 -9.32
N ASP A 327 10.59 -11.00 -8.19
CA ASP A 327 9.81 -9.91 -7.61
C ASP A 327 10.71 -8.80 -7.03
N ALA A 328 11.91 -9.14 -6.54
CA ALA A 328 12.90 -8.15 -6.14
C ALA A 328 13.34 -7.29 -7.33
N ASP A 329 13.58 -7.91 -8.50
CA ASP A 329 13.86 -7.18 -9.74
C ASP A 329 12.68 -6.28 -10.14
N CYS A 330 11.44 -6.80 -10.10
CA CYS A 330 10.26 -6.02 -10.42
C CYS A 330 10.13 -4.78 -9.53
N LEU A 331 10.27 -4.95 -8.21
CA LEU A 331 10.24 -3.84 -7.26
C LEU A 331 11.34 -2.82 -7.53
N ALA A 332 12.59 -3.26 -7.68
CA ALA A 332 13.73 -2.37 -7.94
C ALA A 332 13.59 -1.58 -9.26
N ARG A 333 13.01 -2.21 -10.30
CA ARG A 333 12.82 -1.59 -11.62
C ARG A 333 11.72 -0.55 -11.65
N ILE A 334 10.55 -0.84 -11.08
CA ILE A 334 9.38 0.04 -11.23
C ILE A 334 9.13 0.94 -10.04
N HIS A 335 9.64 0.64 -8.85
CA HIS A 335 9.43 1.50 -7.68
C HIS A 335 10.62 2.47 -7.45
N PRO A 336 10.35 3.75 -7.13
CA PRO A 336 9.06 4.44 -7.30
C PRO A 336 8.81 4.79 -8.76
N THR A 337 7.56 4.69 -9.22
CA THR A 337 7.17 5.07 -10.60
C THR A 337 7.25 6.58 -10.81
N ALA A 338 7.23 7.00 -12.09
CA ALA A 338 7.10 8.42 -12.43
C ALA A 338 5.77 9.06 -11.97
N ALA A 339 4.77 8.23 -11.59
CA ALA A 339 3.51 8.71 -11.01
C ALA A 339 3.70 9.30 -9.61
N VAL A 340 4.73 8.87 -8.86
CA VAL A 340 4.97 9.28 -7.46
C VAL A 340 6.34 9.91 -7.20
N ALA A 341 7.30 9.75 -8.12
CA ALA A 341 8.64 10.36 -8.03
C ALA A 341 8.85 11.42 -9.12
N GLY A 342 8.89 11.02 -10.38
CA GLY A 342 9.17 11.86 -11.54
C GLY A 342 10.24 11.28 -12.44
N LEU A 343 10.66 12.06 -13.45
CA LEU A 343 11.57 11.66 -14.52
C LEU A 343 12.64 12.72 -14.84
N PRO A 344 13.90 12.33 -15.05
CA PRO A 344 14.49 11.03 -14.74
C PRO A 344 14.47 10.75 -13.24
N ARG A 345 14.20 9.50 -12.84
CA ARG A 345 13.98 9.11 -11.43
C ARG A 345 15.07 9.60 -10.45
N PRO A 346 16.37 9.46 -10.72
CA PRO A 346 17.43 9.94 -9.82
C PRO A 346 17.37 11.46 -9.58
N LYS A 347 17.13 12.23 -10.64
CA LYS A 347 17.05 13.68 -10.55
C LYS A 347 15.79 14.13 -9.79
N ALA A 348 14.65 13.50 -10.08
CA ALA A 348 13.41 13.77 -9.36
C ALA A 348 13.53 13.45 -7.87
N LYS A 349 14.09 12.29 -7.49
CA LYS A 349 14.34 11.94 -6.08
C LYS A 349 15.28 12.94 -5.40
N GLN A 350 16.35 13.36 -6.05
CA GLN A 350 17.25 14.40 -5.52
C GLN A 350 16.52 15.71 -5.28
N PHE A 351 15.68 16.14 -6.21
CA PHE A 351 14.89 17.37 -6.08
C PHE A 351 13.88 17.27 -4.93
N ILE A 352 13.16 16.16 -4.81
CA ILE A 352 12.23 15.87 -3.71
C ILE A 352 12.96 15.98 -2.37
N GLN A 353 14.08 15.30 -2.21
CA GLN A 353 14.88 15.30 -0.97
C GLN A 353 15.37 16.71 -0.59
N GLN A 354 15.65 17.58 -1.56
CA GLN A 354 16.13 18.94 -1.31
C GLN A 354 15.01 19.92 -0.99
N GLN A 355 13.79 19.70 -1.54
CA GLN A 355 12.72 20.70 -1.49
C GLN A 355 11.61 20.33 -0.50
N GLU A 356 11.31 19.06 -0.24
CA GLU A 356 10.30 18.68 0.74
C GLU A 356 10.80 18.91 2.17
N CYS A 357 9.91 19.37 3.05
CA CYS A 357 10.21 19.71 4.44
C CYS A 357 9.90 18.54 5.41
N PHE A 358 9.76 17.32 4.90
CA PHE A 358 9.46 16.11 5.66
C PHE A 358 10.05 14.89 4.95
N GLU A 359 10.22 13.81 5.67
CA GLU A 359 10.60 12.51 5.11
C GLU A 359 9.34 11.74 4.73
N ARG A 360 9.35 11.15 3.53
CA ARG A 360 8.20 10.40 3.03
C ARG A 360 7.97 9.08 3.76
N GLY A 361 9.06 8.38 4.11
CA GLY A 361 9.00 7.05 4.70
C GLY A 361 8.10 6.12 3.85
N TRP A 362 7.04 5.61 4.45
CA TRP A 362 6.05 4.77 3.77
C TRP A 362 5.19 5.50 2.73
N TYR A 363 5.05 6.82 2.81
CA TYR A 363 4.27 7.55 1.81
C TYR A 363 4.90 7.44 0.42
N ALA A 364 4.10 7.04 -0.57
CA ALA A 364 4.54 6.70 -1.92
C ALA A 364 5.54 5.53 -2.00
N GLY A 365 5.66 4.74 -0.93
CA GLY A 365 6.27 3.44 -0.90
C GLY A 365 5.38 2.36 -1.54
N ALA A 366 5.73 1.09 -1.36
CA ALA A 366 4.94 -0.03 -1.85
C ALA A 366 4.69 -1.05 -0.74
N LEU A 367 3.47 -1.58 -0.65
CA LEU A 367 3.09 -2.64 0.28
C LEU A 367 2.35 -3.75 -0.46
N GLY A 368 2.64 -4.99 -0.09
CA GLY A 368 1.99 -6.14 -0.71
C GLY A 368 2.51 -7.47 -0.17
N TYR A 369 2.45 -8.46 -1.02
CA TYR A 369 2.89 -9.82 -0.70
C TYR A 369 3.45 -10.50 -1.94
N PHE A 370 4.20 -11.57 -1.72
CA PHE A 370 4.56 -12.51 -2.78
C PHE A 370 4.70 -13.94 -2.28
N THR A 371 4.41 -14.82 -3.21
CA THR A 371 4.63 -16.26 -3.19
C THR A 371 5.39 -16.62 -4.46
N PRO A 372 5.89 -17.85 -4.63
CA PRO A 372 6.52 -18.26 -5.89
C PRO A 372 5.60 -18.06 -7.11
N GLU A 373 4.29 -18.22 -6.96
CA GLU A 373 3.33 -18.20 -8.05
C GLU A 373 2.73 -16.81 -8.30
N GLN A 374 2.62 -15.99 -7.28
CA GLN A 374 1.93 -14.70 -7.33
C GLN A 374 2.58 -13.67 -6.43
N ALA A 375 2.61 -12.44 -6.93
CA ALA A 375 2.91 -11.25 -6.14
C ALA A 375 1.95 -10.12 -6.48
N GLU A 376 1.55 -9.33 -5.50
CA GLU A 376 0.78 -8.13 -5.75
C GLU A 376 1.18 -7.02 -4.77
N PHE A 377 1.44 -5.84 -5.33
CA PHE A 377 1.83 -4.65 -4.58
C PHE A 377 1.00 -3.45 -4.98
N CYS A 378 0.62 -2.63 -4.01
CA CYS A 378 0.01 -1.32 -4.22
C CYS A 378 0.98 -0.20 -3.87
N VAL A 379 0.83 0.97 -4.48
CA VAL A 379 1.55 2.18 -4.10
C VAL A 379 0.87 2.80 -2.89
N MET A 380 1.62 3.13 -1.84
CA MET A 380 1.09 3.59 -0.55
C MET A 380 0.69 5.06 -0.59
N LEU A 381 -0.43 5.34 -1.27
CA LEU A 381 -1.05 6.65 -1.43
C LEU A 381 -2.37 6.75 -0.65
N ARG A 382 -2.94 7.95 -0.58
CA ARG A 382 -4.18 8.21 0.18
C ARG A 382 -4.05 7.63 1.59
N SER A 383 -3.02 8.06 2.26
CA SER A 383 -2.47 7.40 3.43
C SER A 383 -2.20 8.36 4.57
N ALA A 384 -2.04 7.80 5.75
CA ALA A 384 -1.69 8.53 6.95
C ALA A 384 -0.77 7.72 7.87
N LEU A 385 0.17 8.40 8.51
CA LEU A 385 0.95 7.88 9.63
C LEU A 385 0.24 8.25 10.93
N ILE A 386 -0.06 7.26 11.74
CA ILE A 386 -0.65 7.42 13.06
C ILE A 386 0.42 7.16 14.11
N GLN A 387 0.62 8.10 15.03
CA GLN A 387 1.55 7.98 16.15
C GLN A 387 0.86 8.48 17.42
N ALA A 388 0.36 7.54 18.21
CA ALA A 388 -0.39 7.80 19.44
C ALA A 388 -1.63 8.69 19.18
N ASN A 389 -1.59 9.96 19.54
CA ASN A 389 -2.67 10.95 19.34
C ASN A 389 -2.41 11.90 18.16
N GLN A 390 -1.41 11.62 17.35
CA GLN A 390 -1.10 12.37 16.14
C GLN A 390 -1.42 11.57 14.89
N ILE A 391 -1.89 12.25 13.86
CA ILE A 391 -2.07 11.69 12.52
C ILE A 391 -1.48 12.65 11.49
N THR A 392 -0.60 12.13 10.65
CA THR A 392 0.02 12.86 9.54
C THR A 392 -0.54 12.35 8.22
N PHE A 393 -1.24 13.21 7.50
CA PHE A 393 -1.78 12.94 6.17
C PHE A 393 -0.81 13.42 5.10
N TYR A 394 -0.73 12.68 4.00
CA TYR A 394 0.16 12.98 2.88
C TYR A 394 -0.63 13.14 1.58
N ALA A 395 -0.24 14.10 0.77
CA ALA A 395 -0.77 14.26 -0.58
C ALA A 395 0.27 14.93 -1.50
N GLY A 396 0.32 14.50 -2.77
CA GLY A 396 1.24 15.02 -3.77
C GLY A 396 0.58 15.27 -5.11
N ALA A 397 1.22 16.13 -5.91
CA ALA A 397 0.83 16.47 -7.28
C ALA A 397 2.01 16.34 -8.23
N GLY A 398 1.74 15.90 -9.47
CA GLY A 398 2.73 15.79 -10.53
C GLY A 398 2.97 17.13 -11.20
N ILE A 399 4.20 17.63 -11.10
CA ILE A 399 4.61 18.91 -11.68
C ILE A 399 5.26 18.67 -13.03
N VAL A 400 4.70 19.32 -14.05
CA VAL A 400 5.20 19.35 -15.42
C VAL A 400 5.33 20.83 -15.88
N GLU A 401 5.88 21.08 -17.07
CA GLU A 401 6.16 22.43 -17.58
C GLU A 401 4.98 23.42 -17.48
N LYS A 402 3.74 22.92 -17.66
CA LYS A 402 2.52 23.75 -17.65
C LYS A 402 1.75 23.69 -16.33
N SER A 403 2.37 23.22 -15.25
CA SER A 403 1.75 23.22 -13.93
C SER A 403 1.59 24.61 -13.37
N ASP A 404 0.45 24.86 -12.68
CA ASP A 404 0.15 26.12 -11.99
C ASP A 404 0.13 25.86 -10.47
N PRO A 405 0.93 26.61 -9.68
CA PRO A 405 1.08 26.38 -8.24
C PRO A 405 -0.25 26.37 -7.47
N GLN A 406 -1.20 27.22 -7.82
CA GLN A 406 -2.50 27.30 -7.16
C GLN A 406 -3.38 26.08 -7.48
N SER A 407 -3.36 25.65 -8.74
CA SER A 407 -4.11 24.47 -9.18
C SER A 407 -3.57 23.19 -8.53
N GLU A 408 -2.25 23.04 -8.45
CA GLU A 408 -1.61 21.89 -7.84
C GLU A 408 -1.83 21.86 -6.30
N TRP A 409 -1.86 23.03 -5.64
CA TRP A 409 -2.25 23.14 -4.23
C TRP A 409 -3.67 22.66 -3.97
N GLN A 410 -4.61 23.07 -4.82
CA GLN A 410 -6.00 22.59 -4.73
C GLN A 410 -6.11 21.08 -5.00
N GLU A 411 -5.24 20.54 -5.86
CA GLU A 411 -5.21 19.10 -6.13
C GLU A 411 -4.76 18.30 -4.89
N ILE A 412 -3.66 18.71 -4.23
CA ILE A 412 -3.20 18.01 -3.02
C ILE A 412 -4.22 18.14 -1.89
N ASP A 413 -4.90 19.27 -1.73
CA ASP A 413 -5.97 19.44 -0.75
C ASP A 413 -7.13 18.46 -1.02
N ARG A 414 -7.60 18.36 -2.27
CA ARG A 414 -8.63 17.37 -2.65
C ARG A 414 -8.20 15.93 -2.38
N LYS A 415 -6.94 15.59 -2.68
CA LYS A 415 -6.41 14.24 -2.43
C LYS A 415 -6.32 13.92 -0.94
N ALA A 416 -5.92 14.88 -0.11
CA ALA A 416 -5.85 14.73 1.34
C ALA A 416 -7.24 14.49 1.97
N ARG A 417 -8.29 15.13 1.44
CA ARG A 417 -9.68 15.00 1.96
C ARG A 417 -10.20 13.57 2.00
N ALA A 418 -9.72 12.68 1.16
CA ALA A 418 -10.09 11.26 1.18
C ALA A 418 -9.81 10.59 2.53
N MET A 419 -8.78 11.05 3.26
CA MET A 419 -8.41 10.54 4.58
C MET A 419 -8.80 11.51 5.70
N VAL A 420 -8.65 12.82 5.49
CA VAL A 420 -9.01 13.85 6.50
C VAL A 420 -10.49 13.79 6.84
N GLY A 421 -11.38 13.65 5.85
CA GLY A 421 -12.82 13.54 6.04
C GLY A 421 -13.30 12.28 6.78
N LEU A 422 -12.39 11.40 7.18
CA LEU A 422 -12.71 10.27 8.08
C LEU A 422 -12.71 10.69 9.56
N MET A 423 -12.15 11.86 9.86
CA MET A 423 -12.02 12.40 11.22
C MET A 423 -13.08 13.49 11.52
N GLU A 424 -13.82 13.91 10.49
CA GLU A 424 -14.94 14.84 10.55
C GLU A 424 -16.28 14.07 10.70
#